data_0fa67f3cc50eadf39f55de8ec7c394b6
#
_entry.id   0fa67f3cc50eadf39f55de8ec7c394b6
#
_cell.length_a   1.000
_cell.length_b   1.000
_cell.length_c   1.000
_cell.angle_alpha   90.00
_cell.angle_beta   90.00
_cell.angle_gamma   90.00
#
_symmetry.space_group_name_H-M   'P 1'
#
loop_
_entity.id
_entity.type
_entity.pdbx_description
1 polymer ?
#
loop_
_entity_poly.entity_id
_entity_poly.type
_entity_poly.pdbx_seq_one_letter_code
_entity_poly.pdbx_strand_id
1 'polypeptide(L)'
;MVDVGYVVSLGRHLLWQRNLSPIALGANFLPQNADPTNTRVPLPSSFLRGIVGYNDVLQREWAASSNYHSLQVSANRRFARGLQFGGSWTWSKSMDYNSSDLVTVSALVPVRVWNYGLSDFDRTHVAKINYNYDIPTPQWAKAGIAKQTLGGWQVSGLTSFVSGAPATAGLNFVAATDVTGSASQGARVNIVADAVIPKGDRTFSRNFNTDAFRPPPIGTIGNSARYTMRGPGINNWDVAVFKNFVIRESLKLQIRWENYNFFNHTQFSAFDTATRFDAQGRQVNARFGEFISTRLPRQMQFSLRLFF
;
A
#
# COMPACT_ATOMS: atom_id res chain seq x y z
N MET A 1 -7.42 30.88 3.34
CA MET A 1 -6.38 30.72 2.29
C MET A 1 -6.57 29.37 1.66
N VAL A 2 -6.57 29.33 0.34
CA VAL A 2 -6.62 28.09 -0.44
C VAL A 2 -5.45 28.13 -1.41
N ASP A 3 -4.70 27.05 -1.47
CA ASP A 3 -3.56 26.89 -2.37
C ASP A 3 -3.80 25.68 -3.26
N VAL A 4 -3.49 25.81 -4.54
CA VAL A 4 -3.57 24.73 -5.54
C VAL A 4 -2.25 24.68 -6.28
N GLY A 5 -1.64 23.52 -6.32
CA GLY A 5 -0.36 23.32 -6.98
C GLY A 5 -0.33 22.01 -7.77
N TYR A 6 0.35 22.02 -8.90
CA TYR A 6 0.74 20.82 -9.62
C TYR A 6 2.20 20.54 -9.41
N VAL A 7 2.51 19.35 -8.87
CA VAL A 7 3.88 18.97 -8.52
C VAL A 7 4.30 17.78 -9.37
N VAL A 8 5.49 17.90 -9.95
CA VAL A 8 6.14 16.86 -10.74
C VAL A 8 7.50 16.52 -10.14
N SER A 9 7.80 15.24 -10.02
CA SER A 9 9.15 14.76 -9.71
C SER A 9 9.53 13.67 -10.71
N LEU A 10 10.64 13.88 -11.39
CA LEU A 10 11.15 12.98 -12.42
C LEU A 10 12.53 12.47 -12.02
N GLY A 11 12.60 11.21 -11.57
CA GLY A 11 13.88 10.52 -11.37
C GLY A 11 14.41 10.02 -12.71
N ARG A 12 15.69 10.26 -12.97
CA ARG A 12 16.42 9.76 -14.15
C ARG A 12 17.73 9.20 -13.70
N HIS A 13 18.23 8.23 -14.45
CA HIS A 13 19.49 7.57 -14.12
C HIS A 13 19.51 7.03 -12.69
N LEU A 14 18.37 6.44 -12.24
CA LEU A 14 18.30 5.79 -10.95
C LEU A 14 18.95 4.41 -11.02
N LEU A 15 19.39 3.91 -9.87
CA LEU A 15 20.15 2.69 -9.77
C LEU A 15 19.25 1.46 -9.83
N TRP A 16 19.58 0.50 -10.66
CA TRP A 16 19.13 -0.88 -10.60
C TRP A 16 20.30 -1.85 -10.79
N GLN A 17 20.03 -3.13 -10.76
CA GLN A 17 21.02 -4.13 -11.15
C GLN A 17 20.42 -5.12 -12.14
N ARG A 18 21.27 -5.64 -13.02
CA ARG A 18 20.93 -6.63 -14.04
C ARG A 18 21.83 -7.84 -13.89
N ASN A 19 21.26 -9.03 -14.03
CA ASN A 19 22.04 -10.25 -14.10
C ASN A 19 22.59 -10.44 -15.53
N LEU A 20 23.91 -10.49 -15.66
CA LEU A 20 24.61 -10.70 -16.95
C LEU A 20 24.74 -12.19 -17.31
N SER A 21 24.48 -13.09 -16.35
CA SER A 21 24.54 -14.54 -16.56
C SER A 21 23.19 -15.19 -16.20
N PRO A 22 22.06 -14.75 -16.83
CA PRO A 22 20.77 -15.38 -16.58
C PRO A 22 20.70 -16.75 -17.24
N ILE A 23 19.92 -17.64 -16.64
CA ILE A 23 19.50 -18.90 -17.25
C ILE A 23 18.37 -18.57 -18.26
N ALA A 24 18.51 -19.01 -19.50
CA ALA A 24 17.51 -18.77 -20.54
C ALA A 24 16.13 -19.33 -20.14
N LEU A 25 15.07 -18.69 -20.63
CA LEU A 25 13.69 -19.24 -20.47
C LEU A 25 13.62 -20.62 -21.14
N GLY A 26 12.98 -21.56 -20.45
CA GLY A 26 12.81 -22.93 -20.93
C GLY A 26 14.06 -23.81 -20.76
N ALA A 27 15.19 -23.31 -20.30
CA ALA A 27 16.43 -24.06 -20.21
C ALA A 27 16.30 -25.36 -19.40
N ASN A 28 15.54 -25.35 -18.31
CA ASN A 28 15.31 -26.54 -17.48
C ASN A 28 14.47 -27.62 -18.15
N PHE A 29 13.80 -27.30 -19.25
CA PHE A 29 12.93 -28.25 -19.99
C PHE A 29 13.63 -28.90 -21.18
N LEU A 30 14.85 -28.47 -21.49
CA LEU A 30 15.60 -29.01 -22.63
C LEU A 30 16.25 -30.35 -22.26
N PRO A 31 16.08 -31.42 -23.06
CA PRO A 31 16.65 -32.74 -22.77
C PRO A 31 18.18 -32.74 -22.57
N GLN A 32 18.90 -31.90 -23.32
CA GLN A 32 20.36 -31.76 -23.17
C GLN A 32 20.80 -31.15 -21.85
N ASN A 33 19.89 -30.49 -21.14
CA ASN A 33 20.12 -29.89 -19.85
C ASN A 33 19.66 -30.77 -18.67
N ALA A 34 19.23 -31.99 -18.94
CA ALA A 34 18.90 -32.96 -17.90
C ALA A 34 20.18 -33.44 -17.18
N ASP A 35 20.07 -33.67 -15.88
CA ASP A 35 21.16 -34.25 -15.11
C ASP A 35 21.41 -35.69 -15.58
N PRO A 36 22.62 -36.05 -16.02
CA PRO A 36 22.92 -37.39 -16.52
C PRO A 36 22.76 -38.49 -15.45
N THR A 37 22.79 -38.12 -14.17
CA THR A 37 22.59 -39.05 -13.05
C THR A 37 21.12 -39.19 -12.66
N ASN A 38 20.30 -38.21 -12.99
CA ASN A 38 18.86 -38.21 -12.76
C ASN A 38 18.13 -37.32 -13.80
N THR A 39 17.78 -37.94 -14.92
CA THR A 39 17.16 -37.25 -16.06
C THR A 39 15.81 -36.57 -15.77
N ARG A 40 15.26 -36.75 -14.58
CA ARG A 40 14.01 -36.08 -14.17
C ARG A 40 14.21 -34.65 -13.63
N VAL A 41 15.46 -34.26 -13.42
CA VAL A 41 15.82 -32.93 -12.93
C VAL A 41 16.80 -32.26 -13.89
N PRO A 42 16.78 -30.92 -14.01
CA PRO A 42 17.77 -30.22 -14.81
C PRO A 42 19.13 -30.23 -14.12
N LEU A 43 20.18 -29.98 -14.89
CA LEU A 43 21.51 -29.69 -14.35
C LEU A 43 21.44 -28.57 -13.31
N PRO A 44 22.37 -28.53 -12.33
CA PRO A 44 22.49 -27.40 -11.40
C PRO A 44 22.61 -26.08 -12.15
N SER A 45 21.99 -25.04 -11.61
CA SER A 45 21.88 -23.71 -12.22
C SER A 45 23.21 -23.13 -12.71
N SER A 46 24.31 -23.41 -12.03
CA SER A 46 25.66 -22.95 -12.42
C SER A 46 26.13 -23.48 -13.77
N PHE A 47 25.62 -24.62 -14.24
CA PHE A 47 25.94 -25.18 -15.56
C PHE A 47 25.03 -24.64 -16.67
N LEU A 48 23.86 -24.08 -16.32
CA LEU A 48 22.88 -23.57 -17.26
C LEU A 48 23.04 -22.07 -17.55
N ARG A 49 23.95 -21.42 -16.88
CA ARG A 49 24.21 -19.98 -17.02
C ARG A 49 25.12 -19.67 -18.21
N GLY A 50 25.00 -18.47 -18.77
CA GLY A 50 25.88 -18.01 -19.86
C GLY A 50 27.36 -17.91 -19.45
N ILE A 51 27.65 -17.67 -18.17
CA ILE A 51 29.00 -17.70 -17.58
C ILE A 51 29.05 -18.92 -16.67
N VAL A 52 29.50 -20.02 -17.21
CA VAL A 52 29.55 -21.32 -16.54
C VAL A 52 30.47 -21.27 -15.30
N GLY A 53 30.04 -21.91 -14.21
CA GLY A 53 30.79 -21.96 -12.96
C GLY A 53 30.57 -20.79 -12.01
N TYR A 54 29.87 -19.73 -12.47
CA TYR A 54 29.46 -18.62 -11.62
C TYR A 54 27.97 -18.65 -11.32
N ASN A 55 27.58 -18.06 -10.21
CA ASN A 55 26.19 -17.75 -9.90
C ASN A 55 25.75 -16.49 -10.65
N ASP A 56 24.82 -15.72 -10.10
CA ASP A 56 24.41 -14.45 -10.68
C ASP A 56 25.60 -13.47 -10.77
N VAL A 57 25.84 -12.94 -11.95
CA VAL A 57 26.80 -11.87 -12.17
C VAL A 57 26.01 -10.58 -12.31
N LEU A 58 25.99 -9.78 -11.23
CA LEU A 58 25.13 -8.61 -11.14
C LEU A 58 25.89 -7.34 -11.55
N GLN A 59 25.45 -6.72 -12.62
CA GLN A 59 25.90 -5.39 -13.06
C GLN A 59 24.99 -4.31 -12.48
N ARG A 60 25.57 -3.27 -11.89
CA ARG A 60 24.86 -2.07 -11.48
C ARG A 60 24.77 -1.10 -12.64
N GLU A 61 23.58 -0.58 -12.91
CA GLU A 61 23.29 0.31 -14.02
C GLU A 61 22.53 1.54 -13.55
N TRP A 62 22.91 2.71 -14.01
CA TRP A 62 22.20 3.99 -13.78
C TRP A 62 21.19 4.23 -14.91
N ALA A 63 20.18 3.35 -15.02
CA ALA A 63 19.25 3.30 -16.14
C ALA A 63 17.78 3.31 -15.74
N ALA A 64 17.46 3.26 -14.45
CA ALA A 64 16.09 3.34 -13.97
C ALA A 64 15.55 4.78 -14.07
N SER A 65 14.23 4.88 -14.11
CA SER A 65 13.53 6.16 -14.03
C SER A 65 12.27 6.03 -13.18
N SER A 66 11.86 7.15 -12.60
CA SER A 66 10.58 7.28 -11.93
C SER A 66 9.86 8.55 -12.40
N ASN A 67 8.53 8.53 -12.30
CA ASN A 67 7.68 9.67 -12.61
C ASN A 67 6.63 9.80 -11.52
N TYR A 68 6.60 10.96 -10.89
CA TYR A 68 5.55 11.33 -9.95
C TYR A 68 4.86 12.58 -10.46
N HIS A 69 3.54 12.53 -10.49
CA HIS A 69 2.68 13.66 -10.85
C HIS A 69 1.59 13.80 -9.80
N SER A 70 1.33 15.00 -9.33
CA SER A 70 0.26 15.25 -8.37
C SER A 70 -0.40 16.62 -8.55
N LEU A 71 -1.70 16.65 -8.35
CA LEU A 71 -2.46 17.84 -8.03
C LEU A 71 -2.61 17.91 -6.51
N GLN A 72 -2.19 19.01 -5.92
CA GLN A 72 -2.25 19.23 -4.48
C GLN A 72 -3.14 20.43 -4.20
N VAL A 73 -4.09 20.27 -3.30
CA VAL A 73 -4.98 21.32 -2.83
C VAL A 73 -4.86 21.41 -1.33
N SER A 74 -4.61 22.61 -0.81
CA SER A 74 -4.67 22.87 0.62
C SER A 74 -5.63 24.02 0.92
N ALA A 75 -6.34 23.90 2.04
CA ALA A 75 -7.24 24.93 2.52
C ALA A 75 -7.02 25.13 4.02
N ASN A 76 -6.72 26.34 4.42
CA ASN A 76 -6.44 26.68 5.81
C ASN A 76 -7.30 27.87 6.25
N ARG A 77 -8.01 27.70 7.34
CA ARG A 77 -8.72 28.75 8.05
C ARG A 77 -8.02 29.04 9.36
N ARG A 78 -7.56 30.28 9.55
CA ARG A 78 -7.03 30.76 10.82
C ARG A 78 -8.13 30.76 11.87
N PHE A 79 -7.72 30.68 13.13
CA PHE A 79 -8.65 30.71 14.25
C PHE A 79 -9.55 31.95 14.19
N ALA A 80 -10.85 31.73 14.07
CA ALA A 80 -11.87 32.76 14.07
C ALA A 80 -13.20 32.21 14.59
N ARG A 81 -13.83 32.91 15.51
CA ARG A 81 -15.09 32.49 16.15
C ARG A 81 -15.03 31.08 16.77
N GLY A 82 -13.90 30.78 17.41
CA GLY A 82 -13.67 29.48 18.05
C GLY A 82 -13.25 28.34 17.10
N LEU A 83 -13.24 28.53 15.77
CA LEU A 83 -12.92 27.47 14.81
C LEU A 83 -11.63 27.78 14.05
N GLN A 84 -10.73 26.78 14.06
CA GLN A 84 -9.60 26.68 13.16
C GLN A 84 -9.68 25.34 12.42
N PHE A 85 -9.39 25.30 11.14
CA PHE A 85 -9.21 24.05 10.42
C PHE A 85 -8.17 24.17 9.31
N GLY A 86 -7.54 23.06 9.01
CA GLY A 86 -6.68 22.88 7.85
C GLY A 86 -7.05 21.59 7.12
N GLY A 87 -6.97 21.62 5.82
CA GLY A 87 -7.19 20.43 5.00
C GLY A 87 -6.20 20.39 3.85
N SER A 88 -5.76 19.20 3.51
CA SER A 88 -4.97 18.95 2.32
C SER A 88 -5.52 17.75 1.56
N TRP A 89 -5.54 17.84 0.25
CA TRP A 89 -5.87 16.75 -0.64
C TRP A 89 -4.85 16.68 -1.76
N THR A 90 -4.33 15.47 -1.97
CA THR A 90 -3.41 15.16 -3.05
C THR A 90 -4.03 14.09 -3.93
N TRP A 91 -4.13 14.37 -5.21
CA TRP A 91 -4.39 13.37 -6.23
C TRP A 91 -3.11 13.11 -6.99
N SER A 92 -2.62 11.88 -6.98
CA SER A 92 -1.29 11.57 -7.50
C SER A 92 -1.20 10.24 -8.20
N LYS A 93 -0.15 10.11 -9.00
CA LYS A 93 0.29 8.86 -9.60
C LYS A 93 1.81 8.80 -9.56
N SER A 94 2.33 7.72 -8.97
CA SER A 94 3.77 7.42 -8.95
C SER A 94 4.04 6.15 -9.75
N MET A 95 5.00 6.20 -10.65
CA MET A 95 5.41 5.07 -11.49
C MET A 95 6.91 4.94 -11.51
N ASP A 96 7.41 3.71 -11.44
CA ASP A 96 8.84 3.41 -11.47
C ASP A 96 9.10 2.01 -12.07
N TYR A 97 10.36 1.66 -12.22
CA TYR A 97 10.80 0.31 -12.58
C TYR A 97 10.95 -0.58 -11.35
N ASN A 98 11.27 0.02 -10.20
CA ASN A 98 11.42 -0.60 -8.89
C ASN A 98 11.32 0.49 -7.81
N SER A 99 10.67 0.17 -6.71
CA SER A 99 10.41 1.14 -5.64
C SER A 99 11.49 1.17 -4.55
N SER A 100 12.58 0.44 -4.74
CA SER A 100 13.76 0.44 -3.86
C SER A 100 15.04 0.30 -4.68
N ASP A 101 16.16 0.69 -4.09
CA ASP A 101 17.48 0.60 -4.73
C ASP A 101 17.94 -0.85 -4.89
N LEU A 102 18.80 -1.06 -5.89
CA LEU A 102 19.46 -2.35 -6.15
C LEU A 102 18.52 -3.52 -6.44
N VAL A 103 17.29 -3.25 -6.87
CA VAL A 103 16.40 -4.33 -7.32
C VAL A 103 16.92 -4.88 -8.64
N THR A 104 16.97 -6.21 -8.73
CA THR A 104 17.33 -6.89 -9.97
C THR A 104 16.19 -6.81 -10.96
N VAL A 105 16.44 -6.18 -12.10
CA VAL A 105 15.49 -6.12 -13.21
C VAL A 105 15.63 -7.37 -14.09
N SER A 106 14.56 -7.69 -14.82
CA SER A 106 14.60 -8.83 -15.74
C SER A 106 15.70 -8.65 -16.79
N ALA A 107 16.50 -9.69 -17.00
CA ALA A 107 17.47 -9.78 -18.07
C ALA A 107 16.93 -10.52 -19.30
N LEU A 108 15.79 -11.18 -19.16
CA LEU A 108 15.22 -12.08 -20.17
C LEU A 108 13.95 -11.50 -20.83
N VAL A 109 13.34 -10.51 -20.21
CA VAL A 109 12.13 -9.83 -20.70
C VAL A 109 12.42 -8.33 -20.75
N PRO A 110 11.92 -7.59 -21.74
CA PRO A 110 12.09 -6.14 -21.80
C PRO A 110 11.70 -5.49 -20.48
N VAL A 111 12.63 -4.77 -19.86
CA VAL A 111 12.48 -4.19 -18.49
C VAL A 111 11.24 -3.31 -18.41
N ARG A 112 10.94 -2.54 -19.47
CA ARG A 112 9.76 -1.69 -19.53
C ARG A 112 8.46 -2.49 -19.45
N VAL A 113 8.41 -3.67 -20.03
CA VAL A 113 7.22 -4.53 -20.02
C VAL A 113 7.05 -5.23 -18.67
N TRP A 114 8.16 -5.69 -18.09
CA TRP A 114 8.12 -6.49 -16.89
C TRP A 114 8.15 -5.67 -15.60
N ASN A 115 9.02 -4.67 -15.51
CA ASN A 115 9.28 -3.97 -14.27
C ASN A 115 8.53 -2.63 -14.14
N TYR A 116 8.25 -1.90 -15.26
CA TYR A 116 7.62 -0.60 -15.18
C TYR A 116 6.15 -0.68 -14.77
N GLY A 117 5.80 0.02 -13.73
CA GLY A 117 4.43 0.02 -13.19
C GLY A 117 4.22 1.05 -12.09
N LEU A 118 3.11 0.94 -11.38
CA LEU A 118 2.89 1.78 -10.19
C LEU A 118 3.99 1.52 -9.14
N SER A 119 4.40 2.57 -8.43
CA SER A 119 5.27 2.43 -7.28
C SER A 119 4.54 1.77 -6.11
N ASP A 120 5.23 1.01 -5.27
CA ASP A 120 4.65 0.30 -4.10
C ASP A 120 3.96 1.26 -3.13
N PHE A 121 4.48 2.48 -3.02
CA PHE A 121 3.99 3.55 -2.17
C PHE A 121 2.97 4.46 -2.86
N ASP A 122 2.57 4.18 -4.12
CA ASP A 122 1.57 4.98 -4.80
C ASP A 122 0.24 5.02 -4.04
N ARG A 123 -0.32 6.22 -3.92
CA ARG A 123 -1.63 6.48 -3.32
C ARG A 123 -2.36 7.48 -4.20
N THR A 124 -3.39 7.03 -4.91
CA THR A 124 -4.12 7.89 -5.84
C THR A 124 -4.71 9.11 -5.16
N HIS A 125 -5.30 8.93 -3.97
CA HIS A 125 -5.85 10.02 -3.19
C HIS A 125 -5.34 9.95 -1.75
N VAL A 126 -4.85 11.08 -1.26
CA VAL A 126 -4.51 11.29 0.16
C VAL A 126 -5.21 12.58 0.59
N ALA A 127 -6.16 12.48 1.50
CA ALA A 127 -6.80 13.65 2.11
C ALA A 127 -6.62 13.60 3.62
N LYS A 128 -6.23 14.73 4.19
CA LYS A 128 -6.11 14.91 5.64
C LYS A 128 -6.76 16.21 6.04
N ILE A 129 -7.52 16.18 7.12
CA ILE A 129 -8.24 17.34 7.65
C ILE A 129 -7.95 17.40 9.15
N ASN A 130 -7.40 18.51 9.59
CA ASN A 130 -7.24 18.81 11.01
C ASN A 130 -8.17 19.95 11.41
N TYR A 131 -8.74 19.88 12.58
CA TYR A 131 -9.66 20.89 13.09
C TYR A 131 -9.50 21.06 14.59
N ASN A 132 -9.78 22.28 15.03
CA ASN A 132 -9.82 22.67 16.43
C ASN A 132 -10.99 23.62 16.61
N TYR A 133 -11.90 23.29 17.52
CA TYR A 133 -13.10 24.06 17.78
C TYR A 133 -13.30 24.28 19.27
N ASP A 134 -13.22 25.55 19.67
CA ASP A 134 -13.60 25.99 21.01
C ASP A 134 -15.11 26.16 21.07
N ILE A 135 -15.79 25.31 21.82
CA ILE A 135 -17.25 25.35 21.95
C ILE A 135 -17.65 26.61 22.71
N PRO A 136 -18.44 27.51 22.12
CA PRO A 136 -18.83 28.75 22.77
C PRO A 136 -19.70 28.47 23.98
N THR A 137 -19.37 29.13 25.12
CA THR A 137 -20.22 29.07 26.31
C THR A 137 -21.56 29.77 26.05
N PRO A 138 -22.70 29.12 26.29
CA PRO A 138 -24.03 29.73 26.13
C PRO A 138 -24.15 31.06 26.90
N GLN A 139 -24.89 32.01 26.35
CA GLN A 139 -25.01 33.37 26.96
C GLN A 139 -25.53 33.32 28.40
N TRP A 140 -26.47 32.43 28.69
CA TRP A 140 -27.06 32.27 30.04
C TRP A 140 -26.11 31.56 31.03
N ALA A 141 -25.04 30.92 30.56
CA ALA A 141 -24.09 30.14 31.37
C ALA A 141 -22.75 30.87 31.59
N LYS A 142 -22.72 32.20 31.55
CA LYS A 142 -21.47 32.97 31.68
C LYS A 142 -20.96 33.19 33.09
N ALA A 143 -21.71 32.77 34.11
CA ALA A 143 -21.36 32.97 35.51
C ALA A 143 -21.56 31.70 36.37
N GLY A 144 -20.91 31.63 37.51
CA GLY A 144 -21.06 30.58 38.51
C GLY A 144 -20.75 29.16 38.03
N ILE A 145 -21.43 28.19 38.57
CA ILE A 145 -21.25 26.75 38.26
C ILE A 145 -21.58 26.46 36.78
N ALA A 146 -22.56 27.14 36.20
CA ALA A 146 -22.93 26.95 34.80
C ALA A 146 -21.76 27.29 33.86
N LYS A 147 -20.98 28.34 34.15
CA LYS A 147 -19.75 28.66 33.40
C LYS A 147 -18.70 27.56 33.54
N GLN A 148 -18.53 27.06 34.76
CA GLN A 148 -17.55 25.99 35.03
C GLN A 148 -17.89 24.69 34.33
N THR A 149 -19.16 24.33 34.22
CA THR A 149 -19.61 23.06 33.62
C THR A 149 -19.73 23.13 32.10
N LEU A 150 -20.34 24.21 31.57
CA LEU A 150 -20.65 24.34 30.12
C LEU A 150 -19.61 25.13 29.32
N GLY A 151 -18.78 25.94 29.98
CA GLY A 151 -17.71 26.67 29.33
C GLY A 151 -16.40 25.87 29.24
N GLY A 152 -15.43 26.35 28.43
CA GLY A 152 -14.08 25.78 28.36
C GLY A 152 -13.98 24.40 27.66
N TRP A 153 -14.98 24.02 26.90
CA TRP A 153 -14.92 22.82 26.06
C TRP A 153 -14.25 23.09 24.72
N GLN A 154 -13.43 22.16 24.29
CA GLN A 154 -12.73 22.22 23.00
C GLN A 154 -12.76 20.83 22.37
N VAL A 155 -12.96 20.78 21.06
CA VAL A 155 -12.84 19.55 20.25
C VAL A 155 -11.74 19.76 19.24
N SER A 156 -10.83 18.81 19.16
CA SER A 156 -9.85 18.79 18.08
C SER A 156 -9.81 17.41 17.42
N GLY A 157 -9.36 17.36 16.18
CA GLY A 157 -9.24 16.07 15.52
C GLY A 157 -8.41 16.11 14.26
N LEU A 158 -8.08 14.90 13.83
CA LEU A 158 -7.41 14.60 12.57
C LEU A 158 -8.20 13.53 11.85
N THR A 159 -8.66 13.85 10.65
CA THR A 159 -9.34 12.89 9.76
C THR A 159 -8.47 12.57 8.57
N SER A 160 -8.34 11.29 8.24
CA SER A 160 -7.48 10.81 7.16
C SER A 160 -8.26 9.89 6.21
N PHE A 161 -8.22 10.21 4.92
CA PHE A 161 -8.71 9.36 3.84
C PHE A 161 -7.56 9.07 2.88
N VAL A 162 -7.21 7.79 2.72
CA VAL A 162 -6.09 7.40 1.87
C VAL A 162 -6.50 6.22 0.99
N SER A 163 -6.25 6.32 -0.32
CA SER A 163 -6.44 5.21 -1.25
C SER A 163 -5.54 4.02 -0.89
N GLY A 164 -6.03 2.82 -1.17
CA GLY A 164 -5.26 1.60 -0.94
C GLY A 164 -3.95 1.56 -1.75
N ALA A 165 -2.96 0.83 -1.22
CA ALA A 165 -1.72 0.55 -1.92
C ALA A 165 -1.96 -0.28 -3.17
N PRO A 166 -1.09 -0.20 -4.19
CA PRO A 166 -1.07 -1.16 -5.27
C PRO A 166 -0.91 -2.59 -4.74
N ALA A 167 -1.60 -3.53 -5.34
CA ALA A 167 -1.56 -4.95 -5.00
C ALA A 167 -1.58 -5.81 -6.27
N THR A 168 -1.03 -7.01 -6.19
CA THR A 168 -1.05 -8.00 -7.27
C THR A 168 -1.24 -9.40 -6.71
N ALA A 169 -1.78 -10.31 -7.51
CA ALA A 169 -1.86 -11.71 -7.14
C ALA A 169 -0.49 -12.38 -7.29
N GLY A 170 -0.04 -13.04 -6.23
CA GLY A 170 1.15 -13.88 -6.24
C GLY A 170 0.86 -15.22 -6.92
N LEU A 171 1.81 -15.75 -7.67
CA LEU A 171 1.70 -17.07 -8.31
C LEU A 171 2.27 -18.15 -7.38
N ASN A 172 1.42 -19.06 -6.93
CA ASN A 172 1.82 -20.23 -6.15
C ASN A 172 1.10 -21.48 -6.65
N PHE A 173 1.72 -22.63 -6.41
CA PHE A 173 1.17 -23.95 -6.72
C PHE A 173 1.10 -24.83 -5.48
N VAL A 174 0.25 -25.85 -5.50
CA VAL A 174 0.18 -26.87 -4.44
C VAL A 174 1.45 -27.69 -4.41
N ALA A 175 1.94 -28.11 -5.57
CA ALA A 175 3.22 -28.78 -5.75
C ALA A 175 4.25 -27.80 -6.32
N ALA A 176 5.50 -27.94 -5.95
CA ALA A 176 6.59 -27.16 -6.56
C ALA A 176 6.56 -27.33 -8.09
N THR A 177 6.34 -26.24 -8.81
CA THR A 177 6.19 -26.23 -10.26
C THR A 177 7.12 -25.19 -10.85
N ASP A 178 8.06 -25.64 -11.67
CA ASP A 178 8.84 -24.74 -12.54
C ASP A 178 7.98 -24.34 -13.74
N VAL A 179 7.62 -23.07 -13.82
CA VAL A 179 6.78 -22.55 -14.90
C VAL A 179 7.62 -22.03 -16.06
N THR A 180 8.70 -21.34 -15.75
CA THR A 180 9.50 -20.62 -16.75
C THR A 180 10.63 -21.46 -17.34
N GLY A 181 10.99 -22.54 -16.67
CA GLY A 181 12.20 -23.30 -17.00
C GLY A 181 13.48 -22.51 -16.77
N SER A 182 13.43 -21.50 -15.91
CA SER A 182 14.57 -20.61 -15.61
C SER A 182 14.56 -20.16 -14.15
N ALA A 183 15.61 -20.46 -13.42
CA ALA A 183 15.80 -19.92 -12.06
C ALA A 183 16.07 -18.41 -12.04
N SER A 184 16.36 -17.79 -13.20
CA SER A 184 16.67 -16.35 -13.29
C SER A 184 15.43 -15.49 -13.57
N GLN A 185 14.27 -16.08 -13.88
CA GLN A 185 13.03 -15.36 -14.19
C GLN A 185 11.82 -16.09 -13.64
N GLY A 186 11.18 -15.49 -12.64
CA GLY A 186 9.90 -15.98 -12.16
C GLY A 186 8.75 -15.68 -13.10
N ALA A 187 7.68 -16.46 -13.01
CA ALA A 187 6.41 -16.20 -13.70
C ALA A 187 5.47 -15.34 -12.84
N ARG A 188 4.52 -14.68 -13.50
CA ARG A 188 3.36 -14.05 -12.89
C ARG A 188 2.10 -14.78 -13.31
N VAL A 189 1.00 -14.58 -12.59
CA VAL A 189 -0.31 -15.12 -13.00
C VAL A 189 -0.75 -14.60 -14.35
N ASN A 190 -1.56 -15.34 -15.07
CA ASN A 190 -2.32 -14.83 -16.20
C ASN A 190 -3.61 -14.17 -15.73
N ILE A 191 -3.91 -13.00 -16.29
CA ILE A 191 -5.16 -12.29 -16.12
C ILE A 191 -6.00 -12.51 -17.36
N VAL A 192 -7.19 -13.08 -17.16
CA VAL A 192 -8.14 -13.46 -18.22
C VAL A 192 -9.42 -12.63 -18.21
N ALA A 193 -9.62 -11.81 -17.17
CA ALA A 193 -10.74 -10.88 -17.01
C ALA A 193 -10.33 -9.68 -16.17
N ASP A 194 -11.19 -8.68 -16.02
CA ASP A 194 -10.92 -7.56 -15.10
C ASP A 194 -10.84 -8.08 -13.65
N ALA A 195 -9.72 -7.78 -13.01
CA ALA A 195 -9.49 -8.12 -11.60
C ALA A 195 -10.26 -7.21 -10.63
N VAL A 196 -10.70 -6.04 -11.08
CA VAL A 196 -11.41 -5.07 -10.24
C VAL A 196 -12.91 -5.35 -10.26
N ILE A 197 -13.52 -5.39 -9.08
CA ILE A 197 -15.00 -5.42 -8.94
C ILE A 197 -15.51 -4.10 -8.35
N PRO A 198 -16.76 -3.70 -8.66
CA PRO A 198 -17.38 -2.53 -8.07
C PRO A 198 -17.35 -2.59 -6.53
N LYS A 199 -17.29 -1.42 -5.90
CA LYS A 199 -17.24 -1.36 -4.42
C LYS A 199 -18.46 -2.00 -3.75
N GLY A 200 -19.64 -1.90 -4.36
CA GLY A 200 -20.88 -2.48 -3.85
C GLY A 200 -20.90 -4.00 -3.85
N ASP A 201 -20.11 -4.63 -4.70
CA ASP A 201 -20.05 -6.09 -4.85
C ASP A 201 -18.96 -6.74 -3.98
N ARG A 202 -18.18 -5.90 -3.25
CA ARG A 202 -17.13 -6.38 -2.36
C ARG A 202 -17.73 -6.88 -1.06
N THR A 203 -17.21 -8.02 -0.62
CA THR A 203 -17.58 -8.64 0.67
C THR A 203 -16.32 -8.85 1.50
N PHE A 204 -16.46 -9.32 2.74
CA PHE A 204 -15.34 -9.72 3.57
C PHE A 204 -14.44 -10.76 2.88
N SER A 205 -15.03 -11.73 2.19
CA SER A 205 -14.31 -12.83 1.53
C SER A 205 -14.00 -12.58 0.05
N ARG A 206 -14.50 -11.50 -0.57
CA ARG A 206 -14.31 -11.21 -1.99
C ARG A 206 -14.09 -9.73 -2.23
N ASN A 207 -12.83 -9.32 -2.32
CA ASN A 207 -12.44 -7.92 -2.51
C ASN A 207 -12.06 -7.58 -3.97
N PHE A 208 -11.87 -8.57 -4.79
CA PHE A 208 -11.59 -8.46 -6.21
C PHE A 208 -12.14 -9.70 -6.96
N ASN A 209 -12.08 -9.71 -8.27
CA ASN A 209 -12.51 -10.84 -9.09
C ASN A 209 -11.47 -11.97 -9.01
N THR A 210 -11.72 -12.94 -8.16
CA THR A 210 -10.84 -14.11 -7.98
C THR A 210 -10.77 -15.00 -9.22
N ASP A 211 -11.82 -14.98 -10.05
CA ASP A 211 -11.89 -15.78 -11.29
C ASP A 211 -11.09 -15.19 -12.44
N ALA A 212 -10.57 -13.96 -12.28
CA ALA A 212 -9.73 -13.32 -13.28
C ALA A 212 -8.33 -13.93 -13.39
N PHE A 213 -7.91 -14.75 -12.44
CA PHE A 213 -6.53 -15.25 -12.34
C PHE A 213 -6.44 -16.72 -12.73
N ARG A 214 -5.46 -17.03 -13.58
CA ARG A 214 -5.14 -18.40 -14.03
C ARG A 214 -3.63 -18.63 -13.93
N PRO A 215 -3.18 -19.90 -13.80
CA PRO A 215 -1.77 -20.19 -13.93
C PRO A 215 -1.32 -19.94 -15.39
N PRO A 216 -0.14 -19.40 -15.60
CA PRO A 216 0.42 -19.32 -16.95
C PRO A 216 0.78 -20.72 -17.45
N PRO A 217 0.73 -20.97 -18.78
CA PRO A 217 1.25 -22.20 -19.35
C PRO A 217 2.73 -22.41 -19.04
N ILE A 218 3.14 -23.66 -18.90
CA ILE A 218 4.55 -24.02 -18.73
C ILE A 218 5.37 -23.49 -19.93
N GLY A 219 6.54 -22.95 -19.65
CA GLY A 219 7.40 -22.30 -20.64
C GLY A 219 7.09 -20.82 -20.86
N THR A 220 6.12 -20.25 -20.12
CA THR A 220 5.75 -18.83 -20.23
C THR A 220 5.96 -18.05 -18.94
N ILE A 221 5.96 -16.73 -19.02
CA ILE A 221 6.17 -15.82 -17.88
C ILE A 221 4.86 -15.25 -17.32
N GLY A 222 3.70 -15.53 -17.95
CA GLY A 222 2.43 -14.91 -17.65
C GLY A 222 2.29 -13.49 -18.20
N ASN A 223 1.08 -12.91 -18.04
CA ASN A 223 0.73 -11.62 -18.65
C ASN A 223 0.38 -10.52 -17.64
N SER A 224 0.38 -10.80 -16.32
CA SER A 224 -0.04 -9.78 -15.36
C SER A 224 0.96 -8.64 -15.27
N ALA A 225 0.44 -7.41 -15.17
CA ALA A 225 1.23 -6.25 -14.85
C ALA A 225 1.84 -6.35 -13.44
N ARG A 226 2.78 -5.46 -13.11
CA ARG A 226 3.40 -5.40 -11.77
C ARG A 226 2.36 -5.26 -10.66
N TYR A 227 1.34 -4.44 -10.89
CA TYR A 227 0.19 -4.31 -10.00
C TYR A 227 -1.10 -4.28 -10.80
N THR A 228 -2.12 -4.97 -10.32
CA THR A 228 -3.38 -5.20 -11.03
C THR A 228 -4.60 -4.73 -10.27
N MET A 229 -4.44 -4.44 -8.98
CA MET A 229 -5.54 -4.03 -8.10
C MET A 229 -5.04 -3.09 -7.00
N ARG A 230 -5.94 -2.61 -6.18
CA ARG A 230 -5.66 -1.77 -5.01
C ARG A 230 -6.11 -2.47 -3.74
N GLY A 231 -5.25 -2.45 -2.74
CA GLY A 231 -5.57 -2.91 -1.39
C GLY A 231 -6.59 -2.02 -0.67
N PRO A 232 -6.89 -2.31 0.59
CA PRO A 232 -7.78 -1.52 1.41
C PRO A 232 -7.25 -0.10 1.63
N GLY A 233 -8.14 0.89 1.58
CA GLY A 233 -7.84 2.28 1.92
C GLY A 233 -7.88 2.54 3.41
N ILE A 234 -7.71 3.82 3.78
CA ILE A 234 -7.82 4.32 5.15
C ILE A 234 -8.98 5.31 5.20
N ASN A 235 -9.81 5.19 6.23
CA ASN A 235 -10.82 6.16 6.64
C ASN A 235 -10.76 6.26 8.16
N ASN A 236 -9.87 7.11 8.66
CA ASN A 236 -9.59 7.20 10.09
C ASN A 236 -9.97 8.57 10.64
N TRP A 237 -10.55 8.55 11.85
CA TRP A 237 -10.97 9.73 12.59
C TRP A 237 -10.40 9.66 14.00
N ASP A 238 -9.44 10.52 14.28
CA ASP A 238 -8.89 10.70 15.61
C ASP A 238 -9.47 11.98 16.18
N VAL A 239 -10.13 11.87 17.33
CA VAL A 239 -10.87 12.97 17.95
C VAL A 239 -10.46 13.11 19.40
N ALA A 240 -10.18 14.32 19.82
CA ALA A 240 -9.90 14.66 21.21
C ALA A 240 -10.90 15.70 21.73
N VAL A 241 -11.38 15.50 22.94
CA VAL A 241 -12.24 16.44 23.66
C VAL A 241 -11.49 16.93 24.88
N PHE A 242 -11.46 18.24 25.04
CA PHE A 242 -10.80 18.90 26.16
C PHE A 242 -11.81 19.65 26.98
N LYS A 243 -11.61 19.65 28.29
CA LYS A 243 -12.31 20.47 29.23
C LYS A 243 -11.31 21.28 30.04
N ASN A 244 -11.37 22.60 29.93
CA ASN A 244 -10.52 23.51 30.66
C ASN A 244 -11.30 24.11 31.84
N PHE A 245 -10.72 24.02 33.04
CA PHE A 245 -11.19 24.69 34.25
C PHE A 245 -10.20 25.78 34.61
N VAL A 246 -10.64 27.02 34.60
CA VAL A 246 -9.83 28.14 35.08
C VAL A 246 -10.08 28.26 36.59
N ILE A 247 -9.06 27.90 37.39
CA ILE A 247 -9.13 27.96 38.85
C ILE A 247 -8.72 29.37 39.32
N ARG A 248 -7.61 29.89 38.75
CA ARG A 248 -7.12 31.26 38.89
C ARG A 248 -6.48 31.69 37.59
N GLU A 249 -6.11 32.96 37.42
CA GLU A 249 -5.48 33.45 36.18
C GLU A 249 -4.23 32.65 35.79
N SER A 250 -3.40 32.28 36.77
CA SER A 250 -2.18 31.49 36.60
C SER A 250 -2.38 29.98 36.74
N LEU A 251 -3.57 29.50 37.17
CA LEU A 251 -3.79 28.09 37.48
C LEU A 251 -4.97 27.55 36.68
N LYS A 252 -4.70 26.62 35.76
CA LYS A 252 -5.69 26.00 34.90
C LYS A 252 -5.57 24.48 34.99
N LEU A 253 -6.71 23.79 35.11
CA LEU A 253 -6.81 22.35 35.04
C LEU A 253 -7.44 21.95 33.70
N GLN A 254 -6.82 21.04 32.99
CA GLN A 254 -7.36 20.50 31.73
C GLN A 254 -7.56 19.00 31.87
N ILE A 255 -8.78 18.55 31.59
CA ILE A 255 -9.10 17.14 31.35
C ILE A 255 -9.10 16.93 29.86
N ARG A 256 -8.47 15.82 29.40
CA ARG A 256 -8.39 15.44 28.00
C ARG A 256 -8.89 14.02 27.84
N TRP A 257 -9.74 13.82 26.83
CA TRP A 257 -10.18 12.53 26.36
C TRP A 257 -9.82 12.41 24.89
N GLU A 258 -8.87 11.55 24.56
CA GLU A 258 -8.34 11.35 23.22
C GLU A 258 -8.80 9.98 22.71
N ASN A 259 -9.31 9.95 21.48
CA ASN A 259 -9.80 8.75 20.82
C ASN A 259 -9.13 8.60 19.47
N TYR A 260 -8.45 7.51 19.30
CA TYR A 260 -7.92 7.07 18.01
C TYR A 260 -8.88 6.06 17.41
N ASN A 261 -9.21 6.18 16.11
CA ASN A 261 -10.28 5.45 15.45
C ASN A 261 -11.62 5.66 16.20
N PHE A 262 -12.05 6.91 16.31
CA PHE A 262 -13.20 7.34 17.12
C PHE A 262 -14.47 6.53 16.86
N PHE A 263 -14.78 6.23 15.60
CA PHE A 263 -15.98 5.46 15.24
C PHE A 263 -15.84 3.95 15.48
N ASN A 264 -14.65 3.47 15.84
CA ASN A 264 -14.36 2.05 16.06
C ASN A 264 -14.81 1.14 14.90
N HIS A 265 -14.78 1.65 13.67
CA HIS A 265 -15.07 0.80 12.53
C HIS A 265 -13.83 0.00 12.14
N THR A 266 -14.03 -1.22 11.70
CA THR A 266 -12.95 -2.09 11.27
C THR A 266 -12.27 -1.52 10.03
N GLN A 267 -11.00 -1.19 10.14
CA GLN A 267 -10.18 -0.74 9.04
C GLN A 267 -9.27 -1.88 8.60
N PHE A 268 -9.61 -2.52 7.50
CA PHE A 268 -8.76 -3.57 6.94
C PHE A 268 -7.46 -2.99 6.40
N SER A 269 -6.36 -3.75 6.52
CA SER A 269 -5.03 -3.34 6.05
C SER A 269 -4.52 -4.17 4.89
N ALA A 270 -4.95 -5.42 4.76
CA ALA A 270 -4.61 -6.31 3.65
C ALA A 270 -5.72 -7.33 3.37
N PHE A 271 -5.70 -7.86 2.15
CA PHE A 271 -6.45 -9.04 1.75
C PHE A 271 -5.47 -10.10 1.19
N ASP A 272 -5.89 -11.36 1.21
CA ASP A 272 -5.08 -12.45 0.68
C ASP A 272 -4.99 -12.35 -0.85
N THR A 273 -3.78 -12.20 -1.34
CA THR A 273 -3.43 -12.14 -2.77
C THR A 273 -2.69 -13.39 -3.25
N ALA A 274 -2.47 -14.36 -2.39
CA ALA A 274 -1.74 -15.57 -2.73
C ALA A 274 -2.63 -16.54 -3.52
N THR A 275 -2.45 -16.66 -4.82
CA THR A 275 -3.07 -17.79 -5.55
C THR A 275 -2.44 -19.11 -5.11
N ARG A 276 -3.17 -20.19 -5.24
CA ARG A 276 -2.64 -21.55 -5.05
C ARG A 276 -3.30 -22.46 -6.05
N PHE A 277 -2.57 -22.84 -7.11
CA PHE A 277 -3.11 -23.66 -8.17
C PHE A 277 -2.78 -25.14 -7.97
N ASP A 278 -3.79 -26.00 -8.20
CA ASP A 278 -3.61 -27.46 -8.23
C ASP A 278 -3.05 -27.90 -9.58
N ALA A 279 -2.83 -29.22 -9.73
CA ALA A 279 -2.31 -29.81 -10.97
C ALA A 279 -3.26 -29.63 -12.18
N GLN A 280 -4.53 -29.33 -11.95
CA GLN A 280 -5.55 -29.04 -12.97
C GLN A 280 -5.65 -27.54 -13.27
N GLY A 281 -4.83 -26.70 -12.64
CA GLY A 281 -4.85 -25.25 -12.80
C GLY A 281 -6.00 -24.55 -12.09
N ARG A 282 -6.70 -25.23 -11.15
CA ARG A 282 -7.78 -24.64 -10.35
C ARG A 282 -7.18 -23.91 -9.17
N GLN A 283 -7.70 -22.71 -8.88
CA GLN A 283 -7.35 -21.96 -7.68
C GLN A 283 -7.99 -22.63 -6.44
N VAL A 284 -7.19 -23.08 -5.48
CA VAL A 284 -7.63 -23.84 -4.30
C VAL A 284 -7.35 -23.16 -2.95
N ASN A 285 -6.81 -21.95 -2.93
CA ASN A 285 -6.72 -21.17 -1.70
C ASN A 285 -8.10 -20.60 -1.35
N ALA A 286 -8.76 -21.16 -0.37
CA ALA A 286 -10.10 -20.75 0.07
C ALA A 286 -10.19 -19.29 0.57
N ARG A 287 -9.05 -18.71 0.99
CA ARG A 287 -8.99 -17.32 1.49
C ARG A 287 -8.61 -16.30 0.44
N PHE A 288 -8.37 -16.71 -0.81
CA PHE A 288 -7.98 -15.80 -1.88
C PHE A 288 -9.02 -14.72 -2.13
N GLY A 289 -8.67 -13.46 -1.85
CA GLY A 289 -9.56 -12.30 -1.90
C GLY A 289 -10.18 -11.89 -0.55
N GLU A 290 -9.99 -12.69 0.50
CA GLU A 290 -10.50 -12.42 1.85
C GLU A 290 -9.63 -11.38 2.57
N PHE A 291 -10.23 -10.52 3.39
CA PHE A 291 -9.47 -9.68 4.31
C PHE A 291 -8.73 -10.51 5.36
N ILE A 292 -7.44 -10.29 5.52
CA ILE A 292 -6.55 -11.08 6.40
C ILE A 292 -5.95 -10.29 7.55
N SER A 293 -6.05 -8.98 7.53
CA SER A 293 -5.51 -8.13 8.60
C SER A 293 -6.27 -6.84 8.75
N THR A 294 -6.21 -6.27 9.94
CA THR A 294 -6.83 -5.00 10.30
C THR A 294 -5.78 -4.03 10.86
N ARG A 295 -6.10 -2.73 10.81
CA ARG A 295 -5.42 -1.70 11.56
C ARG A 295 -5.88 -1.75 13.02
N LEU A 296 -5.25 -0.95 13.87
CA LEU A 296 -5.57 -0.88 15.28
C LEU A 296 -7.05 -0.52 15.51
N PRO A 297 -7.72 -1.18 16.46
CA PRO A 297 -9.06 -0.81 16.89
C PRO A 297 -9.02 0.54 17.60
N ARG A 298 -10.17 1.03 18.03
CA ARG A 298 -10.26 2.25 18.83
C ARG A 298 -9.40 2.14 20.08
N GLN A 299 -8.56 3.15 20.28
CA GLN A 299 -7.81 3.36 21.51
C GLN A 299 -8.27 4.66 22.16
N MET A 300 -8.39 4.66 23.48
CA MET A 300 -8.80 5.82 24.24
C MET A 300 -7.77 6.12 25.31
N GLN A 301 -7.48 7.41 25.48
CA GLN A 301 -6.59 7.90 26.52
C GLN A 301 -7.28 9.02 27.27
N PHE A 302 -7.15 9.00 28.60
CA PHE A 302 -7.54 10.11 29.48
C PHE A 302 -6.29 10.70 30.11
N SER A 303 -6.23 12.01 30.14
CA SER A 303 -5.16 12.72 30.85
C SER A 303 -5.68 13.93 31.61
N LEU A 304 -5.02 14.23 32.70
CA LEU A 304 -5.22 15.42 33.54
C LEU A 304 -3.95 16.24 33.51
N ARG A 305 -4.06 17.54 33.19
CA ARG A 305 -2.93 18.46 33.13
C ARG A 305 -3.20 19.68 33.99
N LEU A 306 -2.24 20.04 34.79
CA LEU A 306 -2.25 21.28 35.58
C LEU A 306 -1.25 22.24 34.95
N PHE A 307 -1.70 23.45 34.67
CA PHE A 307 -0.89 24.56 34.18
C PHE A 307 -0.82 25.59 35.27
N PHE A 308 0.38 26.00 35.68
CA PHE A 308 0.66 26.98 36.72
C PHE A 308 1.78 27.94 36.30
#